data_28ff24544506f52c7aedca988e3a726f
#
_entry.id   28ff24544506f52c7aedca988e3a726f
#
_cell.length_a   1.000
_cell.length_b   1.000
_cell.length_c   1.000
_cell.angle_alpha   90.00
_cell.angle_beta   90.00
_cell.angle_gamma   90.00
#
_symmetry.space_group_name_H-M   'P 1'
#
loop_
_entity.id
_entity.type
_entity.pdbx_description
1 polymer ?
#
loop_
_entity_poly.entity_id
_entity_poly.type
_entity_poly.pdbx_seq_one_letter_code
_entity_poly.pdbx_strand_id
1 'polypeptide(L)'
;MDNKETADLAHVEALKPATVTAQTRGDVLLVTSDDVRRVPVPTNNPNDPLNSKPWKKAIIVANCCWFAVFSLLSVSGIGTFMNTLFELYAPEGKSAEQVVGLSTYPTMVMALGSFGMLPLAFVFGRRPIFLFCIVLALVMVIVAGTSNDFDTHFAARLILGLATGSTESLLPLILSDLTFLDERSFYFGLYWSSQNAINAGLQVALSYMIAASSWRWYYWLFAITLGFGVVSAFFFLPETRFQRPLALVNGYIVYTDDFGHTQFLTDEEAREPLGERMENELSEEPVQKKTLVEELKPWNSVPPDAFRTWLSAYAAIAKSLTSPAVWFALLASSITLGIGVAISLVYSTVLEESFHWGPESVGLFNVGIIPAAILAMFHSGWFADKVNIWLAARNGGVHKPEHHLVHLIIPCITGAIGIVVFGVVANEPEKYSAWGLVFAWGIFEFAFTAVLITTTSFAAEVVPENPGAAMVPVVGGKNIISFGASYGLIPMLNMWSYLKSFLVLLGIFVGIFALGIPIYFLNPKWRASALKKK
;
A
#
# COMPACT_ATOMS: atom_id res chain seq x y z
N MET A 1 26.38 -9.71 -33.54
CA MET A 1 25.01 -9.32 -33.17
C MET A 1 24.09 -10.53 -33.07
N ASP A 2 24.52 -11.74 -33.45
CA ASP A 2 23.64 -12.92 -33.61
C ASP A 2 23.53 -13.87 -32.41
N ASN A 3 24.34 -13.69 -31.35
CA ASN A 3 24.33 -14.65 -30.22
C ASN A 3 23.33 -14.33 -29.09
N LYS A 4 22.74 -13.13 -29.08
CA LYS A 4 21.73 -12.77 -28.05
C LYS A 4 20.30 -13.07 -28.52
N GLU A 5 20.01 -12.87 -29.79
CA GLU A 5 18.71 -13.20 -30.37
C GLU A 5 18.46 -14.71 -30.41
N THR A 6 19.50 -15.50 -30.70
CA THR A 6 19.40 -16.97 -30.65
C THR A 6 19.26 -17.52 -29.22
N ALA A 7 19.80 -16.86 -28.22
CA ALA A 7 19.63 -17.25 -26.80
C ALA A 7 18.21 -16.95 -26.31
N ASP A 8 17.60 -15.83 -26.70
CA ASP A 8 16.22 -15.48 -26.33
C ASP A 8 15.20 -16.39 -27.05
N LEU A 9 15.46 -16.79 -28.29
CA LEU A 9 14.64 -17.78 -29.02
C LEU A 9 14.80 -19.20 -28.44
N ALA A 10 16.00 -19.58 -28.01
CA ALA A 10 16.23 -20.86 -27.34
C ALA A 10 15.54 -20.95 -25.96
N HIS A 11 15.41 -19.81 -25.26
CA HIS A 11 14.63 -19.74 -24.02
C HIS A 11 13.12 -19.95 -24.25
N VAL A 12 12.60 -19.57 -25.42
CA VAL A 12 11.20 -19.79 -25.81
C VAL A 12 10.96 -21.25 -26.24
N GLU A 13 11.94 -21.90 -26.86
CA GLU A 13 11.82 -23.31 -27.32
C GLU A 13 11.91 -24.37 -26.18
N ALA A 14 12.49 -23.99 -25.02
CA ALA A 14 12.62 -24.90 -23.87
C ALA A 14 11.29 -25.16 -23.11
N LEU A 15 10.19 -24.56 -23.55
CA LEU A 15 8.85 -24.76 -23.00
C LEU A 15 8.14 -25.95 -23.61
N LYS A 16 8.66 -27.18 -23.42
CA LYS A 16 7.81 -28.38 -23.63
C LYS A 16 6.64 -28.27 -22.63
N PRO A 17 5.39 -28.51 -23.09
CA PRO A 17 4.25 -28.47 -22.20
C PRO A 17 4.41 -29.58 -21.16
N ALA A 18 4.85 -29.24 -19.96
CA ALA A 18 4.45 -30.01 -18.80
C ALA A 18 2.92 -30.03 -18.86
N THR A 19 2.33 -31.22 -18.87
CA THR A 19 0.88 -31.41 -18.79
C THR A 19 0.31 -30.40 -17.82
N VAL A 20 -0.34 -29.36 -18.35
CA VAL A 20 -0.96 -28.30 -17.56
C VAL A 20 -2.15 -28.96 -16.88
N THR A 21 -1.90 -29.58 -15.73
CA THR A 21 -2.96 -29.90 -14.78
C THR A 21 -3.68 -28.61 -14.52
N ALA A 22 -4.99 -28.59 -14.71
CA ALA A 22 -5.87 -27.43 -14.65
C ALA A 22 -5.40 -26.45 -13.54
N GLN A 23 -4.70 -25.39 -13.93
CA GLN A 23 -4.21 -24.38 -13.01
C GLN A 23 -5.43 -23.65 -12.47
N THR A 24 -5.52 -23.58 -11.17
CA THR A 24 -6.56 -22.78 -10.52
C THR A 24 -6.30 -21.31 -10.87
N ARG A 25 -7.31 -20.54 -11.23
CA ARG A 25 -7.18 -19.10 -11.49
C ARG A 25 -6.39 -18.41 -10.38
N GLY A 26 -5.31 -17.70 -10.73
CA GLY A 26 -4.40 -17.03 -9.79
C GLY A 26 -3.15 -17.84 -9.41
N ASP A 27 -3.06 -19.10 -9.83
CA ASP A 27 -1.85 -19.89 -9.70
C ASP A 27 -0.94 -19.59 -10.89
N VAL A 28 0.33 -19.28 -10.65
CA VAL A 28 1.30 -18.89 -11.68
C VAL A 28 2.48 -19.84 -11.66
N LEU A 29 2.83 -20.41 -12.82
CA LEU A 29 4.06 -21.20 -12.95
C LEU A 29 5.26 -20.26 -12.89
N LEU A 30 5.88 -20.18 -11.71
CA LEU A 30 6.97 -19.25 -11.41
C LEU A 30 8.34 -19.91 -11.56
N VAL A 31 8.46 -21.21 -11.24
CA VAL A 31 9.73 -21.95 -11.25
C VAL A 31 9.65 -23.09 -12.25
N THR A 32 10.58 -23.14 -13.18
CA THR A 32 10.83 -24.29 -14.05
C THR A 32 12.06 -25.04 -13.57
N SER A 33 12.39 -26.20 -14.20
CA SER A 33 13.51 -27.05 -13.77
C SER A 33 14.83 -26.31 -13.58
N ASP A 34 15.06 -25.23 -14.29
CA ASP A 34 16.37 -24.58 -14.37
C ASP A 34 16.33 -23.05 -14.11
N ASP A 35 15.14 -22.40 -14.05
CA ASP A 35 15.08 -20.94 -13.92
C ASP A 35 13.77 -20.42 -13.29
N VAL A 36 13.82 -19.16 -12.77
CA VAL A 36 12.67 -18.42 -12.26
C VAL A 36 12.08 -17.60 -13.39
N ARG A 37 10.83 -17.84 -13.73
CA ARG A 37 10.12 -17.10 -14.79
C ARG A 37 9.77 -15.70 -14.35
N ARG A 38 10.03 -14.74 -15.21
CA ARG A 38 9.56 -13.37 -15.06
C ARG A 38 8.10 -13.24 -15.46
N VAL A 39 7.23 -12.97 -14.51
CA VAL A 39 5.79 -12.75 -14.70
C VAL A 39 5.43 -11.38 -14.14
N PRO A 40 4.68 -10.52 -14.90
CA PRO A 40 4.17 -10.71 -16.27
C PRO A 40 5.27 -10.82 -17.32
N VAL A 41 4.98 -11.51 -18.42
CA VAL A 41 5.96 -11.66 -19.52
C VAL A 41 6.20 -10.29 -20.16
N PRO A 42 7.46 -9.78 -20.18
CA PRO A 42 7.75 -8.50 -20.80
C PRO A 42 7.52 -8.57 -22.30
N THR A 43 6.95 -7.52 -22.89
CA THR A 43 6.75 -7.43 -24.34
C THR A 43 8.00 -6.90 -25.03
N ASN A 44 8.11 -7.08 -26.36
CA ASN A 44 9.18 -6.47 -27.15
C ASN A 44 8.97 -4.96 -27.36
N ASN A 45 7.87 -4.40 -26.85
CA ASN A 45 7.57 -2.98 -26.96
C ASN A 45 8.51 -2.14 -26.08
N PRO A 46 9.27 -1.18 -26.63
CA PRO A 46 10.19 -0.33 -25.87
C PRO A 46 9.49 0.60 -24.86
N ASN A 47 8.17 0.72 -24.96
CA ASN A 47 7.35 1.54 -24.04
C ASN A 47 6.75 0.73 -22.89
N ASP A 48 6.98 -0.58 -22.80
CA ASP A 48 6.53 -1.40 -21.66
C ASP A 48 7.30 -0.96 -20.39
N PRO A 49 6.61 -0.56 -19.31
CA PRO A 49 7.25 -0.17 -18.05
C PRO A 49 8.18 -1.23 -17.47
N LEU A 50 7.88 -2.52 -17.70
CA LEU A 50 8.73 -3.64 -17.26
C LEU A 50 10.12 -3.63 -17.91
N ASN A 51 10.22 -3.14 -19.15
CA ASN A 51 11.48 -3.01 -19.89
C ASN A 51 12.30 -1.76 -19.51
N SER A 52 11.78 -0.95 -18.58
CA SER A 52 12.46 0.27 -18.15
C SER A 52 13.81 -0.06 -17.49
N LYS A 53 14.82 0.77 -17.78
CA LYS A 53 16.14 0.63 -17.17
C LYS A 53 16.03 0.73 -15.64
N PRO A 54 16.86 0.00 -14.86
CA PRO A 54 16.80 -0.02 -13.40
C PRO A 54 16.81 1.37 -12.75
N TRP A 55 17.61 2.30 -13.25
CA TRP A 55 17.67 3.65 -12.72
C TRP A 55 16.38 4.45 -12.96
N LYS A 56 15.67 4.22 -14.09
CA LYS A 56 14.35 4.84 -14.33
C LYS A 56 13.31 4.28 -13.35
N LYS A 57 13.28 2.95 -13.15
CA LYS A 57 12.42 2.32 -12.14
C LYS A 57 12.70 2.90 -10.75
N ALA A 58 13.98 3.01 -10.37
CA ALA A 58 14.36 3.57 -9.07
C ALA A 58 13.87 5.01 -8.87
N ILE A 59 13.94 5.86 -9.89
CA ILE A 59 13.42 7.24 -9.83
C ILE A 59 11.90 7.26 -9.70
N ILE A 60 11.18 6.40 -10.41
CA ILE A 60 9.71 6.32 -10.30
C ILE A 60 9.32 5.89 -8.88
N VAL A 61 9.97 4.85 -8.36
CA VAL A 61 9.77 4.36 -6.98
C VAL A 61 10.08 5.46 -5.97
N ALA A 62 11.20 6.19 -6.15
CA ALA A 62 11.57 7.31 -5.29
C ALA A 62 10.52 8.44 -5.29
N ASN A 63 9.92 8.77 -6.45
CA ASN A 63 8.81 9.73 -6.51
C ASN A 63 7.56 9.24 -5.78
N CYS A 64 7.23 7.95 -5.91
CA CYS A 64 6.13 7.35 -5.15
C CYS A 64 6.38 7.41 -3.65
N CYS A 65 7.58 7.00 -3.19
CA CYS A 65 7.97 7.06 -1.78
C CYS A 65 7.98 8.51 -1.26
N TRP A 66 8.51 9.46 -2.05
CA TRP A 66 8.54 10.88 -1.70
C TRP A 66 7.13 11.43 -1.43
N PHE A 67 6.22 11.25 -2.39
CA PHE A 67 4.85 11.70 -2.20
C PHE A 67 4.17 11.00 -1.03
N ALA A 68 4.34 9.71 -0.88
CA ALA A 68 3.74 8.95 0.21
C ALA A 68 4.24 9.43 1.59
N VAL A 69 5.56 9.59 1.77
CA VAL A 69 6.16 10.07 3.03
C VAL A 69 5.58 11.43 3.40
N PHE A 70 5.71 12.42 2.53
CA PHE A 70 5.38 13.80 2.88
C PHE A 70 3.88 14.08 2.92
N SER A 71 3.07 13.41 2.09
CA SER A 71 1.62 13.57 2.16
C SER A 71 1.02 12.85 3.38
N LEU A 72 1.44 11.62 3.69
CA LEU A 72 0.96 10.89 4.86
C LEU A 72 1.34 11.60 6.16
N LEU A 73 2.58 12.06 6.28
CA LEU A 73 3.01 12.77 7.48
C LEU A 73 2.29 14.12 7.64
N SER A 74 1.99 14.82 6.53
CA SER A 74 1.19 16.04 6.58
C SER A 74 -0.23 15.82 7.09
N VAL A 75 -0.77 14.59 6.96
CA VAL A 75 -2.06 14.20 7.53
C VAL A 75 -1.92 13.72 8.97
N SER A 76 -1.00 12.78 9.24
CA SER A 76 -0.89 12.10 10.53
C SER A 76 -0.05 12.83 11.58
N GLY A 77 0.92 13.65 11.15
CA GLY A 77 1.90 14.28 12.05
C GLY A 77 1.37 15.42 12.93
N ILE A 78 0.13 15.85 12.75
CA ILE A 78 -0.48 16.96 13.52
C ILE A 78 -0.56 16.67 15.02
N GLY A 79 -0.55 15.39 15.40
CA GLY A 79 -0.54 14.97 16.80
C GLY A 79 0.64 15.52 17.61
N THR A 80 1.77 15.84 16.96
CA THR A 80 2.97 16.38 17.61
C THR A 80 2.77 17.77 18.23
N PHE A 81 1.75 18.53 17.82
CA PHE A 81 1.44 19.85 18.34
C PHE A 81 -0.05 20.05 18.64
N MET A 82 -0.74 18.97 18.98
CA MET A 82 -2.18 19.00 19.25
C MET A 82 -2.53 19.97 20.40
N ASN A 83 -1.68 20.04 21.45
CA ASN A 83 -1.88 20.97 22.57
C ASN A 83 -1.88 22.43 22.11
N THR A 84 -0.99 22.81 21.18
CA THR A 84 -0.98 24.14 20.57
C THR A 84 -2.28 24.46 19.83
N LEU A 85 -2.87 23.45 19.18
CA LEU A 85 -4.15 23.63 18.47
C LEU A 85 -5.33 23.75 19.45
N PHE A 86 -5.29 23.07 20.59
CA PHE A 86 -6.31 23.28 21.63
C PHE A 86 -6.28 24.72 22.13
N GLU A 87 -5.10 25.25 22.42
CA GLU A 87 -4.94 26.64 22.85
C GLU A 87 -5.35 27.64 21.75
N LEU A 88 -5.04 27.34 20.49
CA LEU A 88 -5.35 28.20 19.35
C LEU A 88 -6.86 28.34 19.12
N TYR A 89 -7.61 27.24 19.23
CA TYR A 89 -9.05 27.19 18.86
C TYR A 89 -9.99 27.25 20.08
N ALA A 90 -9.47 27.24 21.32
CA ALA A 90 -10.27 27.46 22.51
C ALA A 90 -11.01 28.83 22.51
N PRO A 91 -10.40 29.96 22.06
CA PRO A 91 -11.09 31.24 21.96
C PRO A 91 -12.24 31.25 20.93
N GLU A 92 -12.18 30.39 19.91
CA GLU A 92 -13.26 30.24 18.93
C GLU A 92 -14.43 29.37 19.46
N GLY A 93 -14.37 28.92 20.72
CA GLY A 93 -15.39 28.06 21.34
C GLY A 93 -15.43 26.62 20.80
N LYS A 94 -14.36 26.15 20.15
CA LYS A 94 -14.28 24.78 19.64
C LYS A 94 -13.97 23.80 20.78
N SER A 95 -14.71 22.69 20.84
CA SER A 95 -14.44 21.65 21.84
C SER A 95 -13.17 20.86 21.53
N ALA A 96 -12.56 20.25 22.55
CA ALA A 96 -11.40 19.38 22.36
C ALA A 96 -11.67 18.25 21.35
N GLU A 97 -12.87 17.70 21.32
CA GLU A 97 -13.28 16.67 20.37
C GLU A 97 -13.27 17.18 18.92
N GLN A 98 -13.73 18.42 18.70
CA GLN A 98 -13.68 19.06 17.38
C GLN A 98 -12.23 19.27 16.91
N VAL A 99 -11.35 19.71 17.81
CA VAL A 99 -9.92 19.93 17.49
C VAL A 99 -9.22 18.61 17.19
N VAL A 100 -9.48 17.54 17.95
CA VAL A 100 -9.00 16.17 17.63
C VAL A 100 -9.49 15.71 16.25
N GLY A 101 -10.66 16.18 15.83
CA GLY A 101 -11.20 15.95 14.49
C GLY A 101 -10.25 16.40 13.36
N LEU A 102 -9.39 17.40 13.60
CA LEU A 102 -8.35 17.80 12.63
C LEU A 102 -7.37 16.66 12.30
N SER A 103 -7.18 15.69 13.19
CA SER A 103 -6.33 14.51 12.96
C SER A 103 -7.13 13.32 12.42
N THR A 104 -8.28 13.04 13.01
CA THR A 104 -9.01 11.79 12.78
C THR A 104 -9.83 11.78 11.49
N TYR A 105 -10.55 12.87 11.18
CA TYR A 105 -11.38 12.91 9.96
C TYR A 105 -10.58 12.89 8.65
N PRO A 106 -9.42 13.59 8.51
CA PRO A 106 -8.61 13.46 7.29
C PRO A 106 -8.17 12.01 7.02
N THR A 107 -7.84 11.25 8.05
CA THR A 107 -7.49 9.82 7.92
C THR A 107 -8.66 8.99 7.40
N MET A 108 -9.89 9.27 7.86
CA MET A 108 -11.10 8.64 7.31
C MET A 108 -11.31 9.02 5.84
N VAL A 109 -11.13 10.30 5.50
CA VAL A 109 -11.31 10.81 4.13
C VAL A 109 -10.25 10.25 3.17
N MET A 110 -9.06 9.84 3.66
CA MET A 110 -8.08 9.11 2.86
C MET A 110 -8.67 7.83 2.26
N ALA A 111 -9.54 7.11 2.99
CA ALA A 111 -10.22 5.95 2.42
C ALA A 111 -11.08 6.35 1.22
N LEU A 112 -11.86 7.43 1.33
CA LEU A 112 -12.67 7.94 0.21
C LEU A 112 -11.77 8.31 -0.97
N GLY A 113 -10.62 8.92 -0.71
CA GLY A 113 -9.59 9.22 -1.70
C GLY A 113 -9.09 7.96 -2.42
N SER A 114 -8.80 6.88 -1.69
CA SER A 114 -8.38 5.61 -2.26
C SER A 114 -9.44 5.03 -3.21
N PHE A 115 -10.71 5.00 -2.76
CA PHE A 115 -11.81 4.49 -3.55
C PHE A 115 -12.13 5.38 -4.77
N GLY A 116 -11.88 6.69 -4.70
CA GLY A 116 -12.13 7.62 -5.79
C GLY A 116 -11.01 7.65 -6.83
N MET A 117 -9.76 7.75 -6.39
CA MET A 117 -8.62 8.01 -7.27
C MET A 117 -8.21 6.81 -8.12
N LEU A 118 -8.35 5.57 -7.61
CA LEU A 118 -7.98 4.39 -8.39
C LEU A 118 -8.88 4.19 -9.63
N PRO A 119 -10.22 4.22 -9.56
CA PRO A 119 -11.07 4.12 -10.75
C PRO A 119 -10.78 5.22 -11.78
N LEU A 120 -10.47 6.44 -11.33
CA LEU A 120 -10.05 7.53 -12.21
C LEU A 120 -8.72 7.23 -12.90
N ALA A 121 -7.77 6.58 -12.18
CA ALA A 121 -6.50 6.19 -12.76
C ALA A 121 -6.61 5.08 -13.83
N PHE A 122 -7.65 4.26 -13.79
CA PHE A 122 -7.93 3.32 -14.88
C PHE A 122 -8.47 4.02 -16.13
N VAL A 123 -9.19 5.13 -15.97
CA VAL A 123 -9.73 5.90 -17.09
C VAL A 123 -8.69 6.84 -17.69
N PHE A 124 -8.11 7.70 -16.85
CA PHE A 124 -7.24 8.79 -17.30
C PHE A 124 -5.76 8.43 -17.36
N GLY A 125 -5.36 7.33 -16.75
CA GLY A 125 -3.97 6.93 -16.57
C GLY A 125 -3.44 7.22 -15.16
N ARG A 126 -2.30 6.59 -14.82
CA ARG A 126 -1.71 6.70 -13.47
C ARG A 126 -1.08 8.06 -13.26
N ARG A 127 -0.33 8.55 -14.25
CA ARG A 127 0.39 9.83 -14.20
C ARG A 127 -0.53 11.05 -14.01
N PRO A 128 -1.61 11.26 -14.79
CA PRO A 128 -2.51 12.40 -14.61
C PRO A 128 -3.10 12.46 -13.21
N ILE A 129 -3.54 11.33 -12.68
CA ILE A 129 -4.15 11.28 -11.34
C ILE A 129 -3.11 11.48 -10.24
N PHE A 130 -1.89 10.93 -10.40
CA PHE A 130 -0.79 11.21 -9.47
C PHE A 130 -0.48 12.72 -9.41
N LEU A 131 -0.30 13.37 -10.58
CA LEU A 131 -0.01 14.80 -10.65
C LEU A 131 -1.15 15.64 -10.05
N PHE A 132 -2.39 15.26 -10.31
CA PHE A 132 -3.57 15.90 -9.70
C PHE A 132 -3.52 15.80 -8.17
N CYS A 133 -3.27 14.60 -7.62
CA CYS A 133 -3.23 14.39 -6.18
C CYS A 133 -2.09 15.14 -5.49
N ILE A 134 -0.87 15.14 -6.06
CA ILE A 134 0.26 15.83 -5.43
C ILE A 134 0.10 17.35 -5.49
N VAL A 135 -0.46 17.91 -6.56
CA VAL A 135 -0.78 19.34 -6.68
C VAL A 135 -1.90 19.71 -5.71
N LEU A 136 -2.96 18.90 -5.62
CA LEU A 136 -4.05 19.12 -4.67
C LEU A 136 -3.54 19.10 -3.22
N ALA A 137 -2.68 18.13 -2.88
CA ALA A 137 -2.07 18.05 -1.56
C ALA A 137 -1.22 19.31 -1.27
N LEU A 138 -0.39 19.75 -2.22
CA LEU A 138 0.40 20.98 -2.09
C LEU A 138 -0.48 22.21 -1.82
N VAL A 139 -1.53 22.40 -2.61
CA VAL A 139 -2.43 23.54 -2.45
C VAL A 139 -3.11 23.51 -1.08
N MET A 140 -3.58 22.34 -0.65
CA MET A 140 -4.29 22.21 0.63
C MET A 140 -3.36 22.37 1.84
N VAL A 141 -2.12 21.95 1.74
CA VAL A 141 -1.09 22.21 2.77
C VAL A 141 -0.82 23.72 2.90
N ILE A 142 -0.74 24.46 1.78
CA ILE A 142 -0.58 25.92 1.80
C ILE A 142 -1.82 26.59 2.42
N VAL A 143 -3.03 26.18 2.04
CA VAL A 143 -4.28 26.71 2.60
C VAL A 143 -4.35 26.44 4.10
N ALA A 144 -4.01 25.24 4.56
CA ALA A 144 -3.98 24.91 5.98
C ALA A 144 -2.95 25.76 6.76
N GLY A 145 -1.76 25.99 6.18
CA GLY A 145 -0.70 26.81 6.80
C GLY A 145 -1.03 28.30 6.86
N THR A 146 -1.87 28.80 5.96
CA THR A 146 -2.32 30.19 5.92
C THR A 146 -3.67 30.44 6.60
N SER A 147 -4.34 29.38 7.05
CA SER A 147 -5.65 29.50 7.70
C SER A 147 -5.58 30.31 8.99
N ASN A 148 -6.62 31.11 9.24
CA ASN A 148 -6.78 31.91 10.45
C ASN A 148 -7.99 31.50 11.28
N ASP A 149 -8.84 30.60 10.76
CA ASP A 149 -10.06 30.08 11.37
C ASP A 149 -10.08 28.55 11.34
N PHE A 150 -10.79 27.96 12.29
CA PHE A 150 -10.90 26.51 12.42
C PHE A 150 -11.53 25.87 11.17
N ASP A 151 -12.60 26.47 10.63
CA ASP A 151 -13.39 25.82 9.57
C ASP A 151 -12.62 25.74 8.24
N THR A 152 -11.84 26.78 7.89
CA THR A 152 -10.93 26.76 6.72
C THR A 152 -9.81 25.74 6.94
N HIS A 153 -9.21 25.70 8.15
CA HIS A 153 -8.18 24.73 8.49
C HIS A 153 -8.72 23.29 8.35
N PHE A 154 -9.88 23.03 8.93
CA PHE A 154 -10.53 21.73 8.90
C PHE A 154 -10.86 21.26 7.47
N ALA A 155 -11.47 22.15 6.66
CA ALA A 155 -11.79 21.86 5.26
C ALA A 155 -10.52 21.55 4.44
N ALA A 156 -9.47 22.36 4.59
CA ALA A 156 -8.19 22.12 3.91
C ALA A 156 -7.60 20.75 4.27
N ARG A 157 -7.68 20.35 5.54
CA ARG A 157 -7.18 19.04 6.00
C ARG A 157 -8.01 17.88 5.48
N LEU A 158 -9.34 18.01 5.37
CA LEU A 158 -10.19 16.98 4.76
C LEU A 158 -9.82 16.75 3.29
N ILE A 159 -9.65 17.83 2.51
CA ILE A 159 -9.28 17.72 1.09
C ILE A 159 -7.84 17.20 0.95
N LEU A 160 -6.93 17.58 1.86
CA LEU A 160 -5.58 17.01 1.94
C LEU A 160 -5.64 15.50 2.17
N GLY A 161 -6.49 15.02 3.09
CA GLY A 161 -6.74 13.60 3.29
C GLY A 161 -7.24 12.89 2.03
N LEU A 162 -8.17 13.51 1.29
CA LEU A 162 -8.67 12.97 0.01
C LEU A 162 -7.53 12.77 -1.01
N ALA A 163 -6.66 13.77 -1.18
CA ALA A 163 -5.52 13.70 -2.07
C ALA A 163 -4.52 12.62 -1.65
N THR A 164 -4.22 12.58 -0.34
CA THR A 164 -3.31 11.61 0.27
C THR A 164 -3.83 10.17 0.13
N GLY A 165 -5.14 9.95 0.05
CA GLY A 165 -5.73 8.63 -0.17
C GLY A 165 -5.21 7.91 -1.41
N SER A 166 -4.70 8.62 -2.41
CA SER A 166 -4.05 8.02 -3.58
C SER A 166 -2.79 7.20 -3.22
N THR A 167 -2.13 7.48 -2.10
CA THR A 167 -0.97 6.72 -1.63
C THR A 167 -1.34 5.28 -1.25
N GLU A 168 -2.56 5.05 -0.85
CA GLU A 168 -3.06 3.76 -0.40
C GLU A 168 -3.48 2.83 -1.56
N SER A 169 -3.71 3.37 -2.74
CA SER A 169 -4.23 2.58 -3.88
C SER A 169 -3.45 2.80 -5.18
N LEU A 170 -3.28 4.05 -5.60
CA LEU A 170 -2.64 4.38 -6.86
C LEU A 170 -1.15 4.08 -6.85
N LEU A 171 -0.43 4.40 -5.77
CA LEU A 171 1.01 4.22 -5.72
C LEU A 171 1.41 2.73 -5.68
N PRO A 172 0.80 1.86 -4.85
CA PRO A 172 1.01 0.43 -4.95
C PRO A 172 0.69 -0.13 -6.34
N LEU A 173 -0.34 0.39 -7.04
CA LEU A 173 -0.62 -0.01 -8.41
C LEU A 173 0.51 0.37 -9.37
N ILE A 174 1.05 1.61 -9.27
CA ILE A 174 2.20 2.04 -10.07
C ILE A 174 3.40 1.11 -9.83
N LEU A 175 3.67 0.73 -8.57
CA LEU A 175 4.74 -0.21 -8.25
C LEU A 175 4.50 -1.59 -8.86
N SER A 176 3.27 -2.09 -8.84
CA SER A 176 2.93 -3.37 -9.46
C SER A 176 3.06 -3.36 -10.98
N ASP A 177 2.81 -2.20 -11.63
CA ASP A 177 2.99 -2.03 -13.09
C ASP A 177 4.48 -2.12 -13.51
N LEU A 178 5.42 -1.81 -12.59
CA LEU A 178 6.86 -1.75 -12.82
C LEU A 178 7.62 -3.01 -12.44
N THR A 179 7.00 -3.93 -11.68
CA THR A 179 7.69 -5.03 -11.02
C THR A 179 7.22 -6.39 -11.48
N PHE A 180 8.15 -7.34 -11.52
CA PHE A 180 7.84 -8.75 -11.70
C PHE A 180 7.36 -9.37 -10.39
N LEU A 181 6.68 -10.50 -10.48
CA LEU A 181 6.10 -11.21 -9.35
C LEU A 181 7.17 -11.66 -8.33
N ASP A 182 8.35 -12.05 -8.82
CA ASP A 182 9.48 -12.53 -8.03
C ASP A 182 10.24 -11.44 -7.25
N GLU A 183 9.98 -10.15 -7.53
CA GLU A 183 10.59 -8.98 -6.86
C GLU A 183 9.55 -8.02 -6.24
N ARG A 184 8.28 -8.31 -6.38
CA ARG A 184 7.16 -7.39 -6.03
C ARG A 184 7.10 -7.09 -4.54
N SER A 185 7.29 -8.09 -3.68
CA SER A 185 7.26 -7.90 -2.23
C SER A 185 8.41 -7.01 -1.74
N PHE A 186 9.58 -7.09 -2.39
CA PHE A 186 10.69 -6.19 -2.10
C PHE A 186 10.34 -4.71 -2.38
N TYR A 187 9.72 -4.41 -3.52
CA TYR A 187 9.32 -3.04 -3.86
C TYR A 187 8.20 -2.51 -2.96
N PHE A 188 7.23 -3.34 -2.59
CA PHE A 188 6.25 -2.97 -1.57
C PHE A 188 6.90 -2.80 -0.20
N GLY A 189 7.90 -3.63 0.12
CA GLY A 189 8.72 -3.49 1.31
C GLY A 189 9.44 -2.15 1.36
N LEU A 190 10.11 -1.78 0.28
CA LEU A 190 10.78 -0.49 0.15
C LEU A 190 9.79 0.68 0.32
N TYR A 191 8.61 0.58 -0.30
CA TYR A 191 7.55 1.59 -0.24
C TYR A 191 7.03 1.81 1.19
N TRP A 192 6.55 0.76 1.86
CA TRP A 192 5.97 0.86 3.21
C TRP A 192 7.02 1.17 4.28
N SER A 193 8.19 0.57 4.17
CA SER A 193 9.26 0.79 5.15
C SER A 193 9.88 2.17 5.05
N SER A 194 10.04 2.73 3.84
CA SER A 194 10.53 4.09 3.68
C SER A 194 9.56 5.11 4.29
N GLN A 195 8.24 4.90 4.14
CA GLN A 195 7.24 5.75 4.79
C GLN A 195 7.41 5.73 6.30
N ASN A 196 7.41 4.54 6.91
CA ASN A 196 7.43 4.42 8.37
C ASN A 196 8.76 4.92 8.95
N ALA A 197 9.90 4.53 8.37
CA ALA A 197 11.22 4.94 8.87
C ALA A 197 11.45 6.46 8.75
N ILE A 198 11.13 7.05 7.59
CA ILE A 198 11.36 8.48 7.35
C ILE A 198 10.34 9.30 8.16
N ASN A 199 9.07 8.87 8.21
CA ASN A 199 8.05 9.55 9.02
C ASN A 199 8.43 9.57 10.51
N ALA A 200 8.95 8.47 11.04
CA ALA A 200 9.41 8.43 12.43
C ALA A 200 10.53 9.44 12.70
N GLY A 201 11.54 9.48 11.83
CA GLY A 201 12.63 10.46 11.94
C GLY A 201 12.15 11.91 11.82
N LEU A 202 11.26 12.18 10.88
CA LEU A 202 10.68 13.50 10.68
C LEU A 202 9.77 13.92 11.85
N GLN A 203 9.00 13.01 12.46
CA GLN A 203 8.18 13.34 13.64
C GLN A 203 9.05 13.82 14.82
N VAL A 204 10.21 13.19 15.02
CA VAL A 204 11.17 13.68 16.03
C VAL A 204 11.64 15.09 15.68
N ALA A 205 12.07 15.32 14.43
CA ALA A 205 12.54 16.64 14.00
C ALA A 205 11.44 17.72 14.06
N LEU A 206 10.20 17.36 13.72
CA LEU A 206 9.04 18.26 13.75
C LEU A 206 8.72 18.74 15.16
N SER A 207 8.79 17.89 16.18
CA SER A 207 8.52 18.29 17.57
C SER A 207 9.48 19.40 18.02
N TYR A 208 10.78 19.26 17.74
CA TYR A 208 11.77 20.30 18.05
C TYR A 208 11.58 21.58 17.20
N MET A 209 11.28 21.44 15.92
CA MET A 209 11.08 22.56 15.01
C MET A 209 9.87 23.41 15.43
N ILE A 210 8.76 22.77 15.78
CA ILE A 210 7.53 23.46 16.18
C ILE A 210 7.72 24.15 17.53
N ALA A 211 8.39 23.50 18.48
CA ALA A 211 8.71 24.11 19.79
C ALA A 211 9.62 25.35 19.66
N ALA A 212 10.54 25.37 18.69
CA ALA A 212 11.45 26.49 18.47
C ALA A 212 10.86 27.62 17.62
N SER A 213 9.75 27.40 16.90
CA SER A 213 9.25 28.36 15.90
C SER A 213 7.74 28.59 16.06
N SER A 214 6.96 28.15 15.06
CA SER A 214 5.51 28.27 15.02
C SER A 214 4.93 27.01 14.40
N TRP A 215 3.71 26.61 14.82
CA TRP A 215 2.99 25.50 14.25
C TRP A 215 2.80 25.61 12.72
N ARG A 216 2.78 26.85 12.16
CA ARG A 216 2.70 27.10 10.72
C ARG A 216 3.90 26.55 9.94
N TRP A 217 5.08 26.45 10.55
CA TRP A 217 6.26 25.86 9.93
C TRP A 217 6.08 24.38 9.60
N TYR A 218 5.21 23.67 10.34
CA TYR A 218 4.76 22.34 9.96
C TYR A 218 4.25 22.32 8.51
N TYR A 219 3.32 23.19 8.18
CA TYR A 219 2.74 23.27 6.84
C TYR A 219 3.73 23.78 5.78
N TRP A 220 4.57 24.74 6.12
CA TRP A 220 5.59 25.26 5.20
C TRP A 220 6.62 24.20 4.82
N LEU A 221 7.04 23.36 5.76
CA LEU A 221 7.92 22.22 5.45
C LEU A 221 7.28 21.32 4.40
N PHE A 222 6.01 20.96 4.60
CA PHE A 222 5.30 20.11 3.64
C PHE A 222 5.00 20.82 2.32
N ALA A 223 4.77 22.12 2.31
CA ALA A 223 4.63 22.89 1.08
C ALA A 223 5.92 22.87 0.25
N ILE A 224 7.08 23.03 0.87
CA ILE A 224 8.38 22.96 0.20
C ILE A 224 8.63 21.55 -0.36
N THR A 225 8.44 20.51 0.46
CA THR A 225 8.73 19.12 0.08
C THR A 225 7.75 18.59 -0.98
N LEU A 226 6.46 18.90 -0.87
CA LEU A 226 5.47 18.55 -1.90
C LEU A 226 5.67 19.37 -3.16
N GLY A 227 6.07 20.65 -3.06
CA GLY A 227 6.42 21.47 -4.21
C GLY A 227 7.61 20.89 -5.00
N PHE A 228 8.66 20.45 -4.31
CA PHE A 228 9.73 19.68 -4.93
C PHE A 228 9.22 18.39 -5.58
N GLY A 229 8.32 17.67 -4.88
CA GLY A 229 7.69 16.45 -5.38
C GLY A 229 6.87 16.68 -6.66
N VAL A 230 6.14 17.80 -6.78
CA VAL A 230 5.41 18.18 -8.02
C VAL A 230 6.38 18.33 -9.19
N VAL A 231 7.47 19.07 -8.99
CA VAL A 231 8.49 19.28 -10.04
C VAL A 231 9.13 17.96 -10.41
N SER A 232 9.55 17.17 -9.43
CA SER A 232 10.16 15.85 -9.65
C SER A 232 9.21 14.90 -10.41
N ALA A 233 7.96 14.78 -9.95
CA ALA A 233 6.99 13.92 -10.61
C ALA A 233 6.65 14.36 -12.02
N PHE A 234 6.58 15.68 -12.28
CA PHE A 234 6.32 16.20 -13.62
C PHE A 234 7.39 15.76 -14.62
N PHE A 235 8.67 15.81 -14.24
CA PHE A 235 9.77 15.47 -15.14
C PHE A 235 10.16 13.99 -15.15
N PHE A 236 9.95 13.26 -14.04
CA PHE A 236 10.52 11.93 -13.86
C PHE A 236 9.50 10.80 -13.67
N LEU A 237 8.22 11.09 -13.54
CA LEU A 237 7.19 10.07 -13.46
C LEU A 237 6.50 9.91 -14.83
N PRO A 238 6.90 8.95 -15.69
CA PRO A 238 6.20 8.65 -16.93
C PRO A 238 4.85 7.97 -16.65
N GLU A 239 4.03 7.82 -17.69
CA GLU A 239 2.82 7.00 -17.61
C GLU A 239 3.19 5.52 -17.49
N THR A 240 2.64 4.84 -16.49
CA THR A 240 2.87 3.41 -16.25
C THR A 240 1.74 2.52 -16.75
N ARG A 241 0.60 3.11 -17.13
CA ARG A 241 -0.48 2.37 -17.78
C ARG A 241 -0.01 1.84 -19.12
N PHE A 242 0.06 0.53 -19.23
CA PHE A 242 0.46 -0.15 -20.44
C PHE A 242 -0.47 -1.33 -20.71
N GLN A 243 -1.16 -1.29 -21.85
CA GLN A 243 -1.94 -2.42 -22.33
C GLN A 243 -1.02 -3.33 -23.11
N ARG A 244 -0.81 -4.54 -22.60
CA ARG A 244 0.05 -5.52 -23.24
C ARG A 244 -0.71 -6.13 -24.42
N PRO A 245 -0.14 -6.09 -25.64
CA PRO A 245 -0.73 -6.76 -26.78
C PRO A 245 -0.77 -8.28 -26.53
N LEU A 246 -1.66 -8.95 -27.25
CA LEU A 246 -1.74 -10.39 -27.24
C LEU A 246 -0.44 -10.96 -27.84
N ALA A 247 0.18 -11.92 -27.18
CA ALA A 247 1.37 -12.59 -27.66
C ALA A 247 1.06 -14.09 -27.89
N LEU A 248 1.44 -14.62 -29.04
CA LEU A 248 1.36 -16.05 -29.30
C LEU A 248 2.64 -16.73 -28.81
N VAL A 249 2.54 -17.55 -27.76
CA VAL A 249 3.68 -18.25 -27.17
C VAL A 249 3.38 -19.73 -27.12
N ASN A 250 4.10 -20.54 -27.90
CA ASN A 250 3.95 -22.01 -27.95
C ASN A 250 2.51 -22.51 -28.20
N GLY A 251 1.76 -21.85 -29.07
CA GLY A 251 0.39 -22.22 -29.38
C GLY A 251 -0.66 -21.78 -28.36
N TYR A 252 -0.25 -20.98 -27.35
CA TYR A 252 -1.16 -20.32 -26.41
C TYR A 252 -1.17 -18.83 -26.67
N ILE A 253 -2.35 -18.22 -26.58
CA ILE A 253 -2.51 -16.77 -26.61
C ILE A 253 -2.27 -16.26 -25.19
N VAL A 254 -1.20 -15.49 -25.03
CA VAL A 254 -0.86 -14.85 -23.77
C VAL A 254 -1.58 -13.51 -23.74
N TYR A 255 -2.56 -13.39 -22.87
CA TYR A 255 -3.31 -12.16 -22.61
C TYR A 255 -2.94 -11.61 -21.24
N THR A 256 -2.54 -10.35 -21.19
CA THR A 256 -2.35 -9.62 -19.93
C THR A 256 -3.41 -8.55 -19.85
N ASP A 257 -4.25 -8.60 -18.82
CA ASP A 257 -5.31 -7.61 -18.61
C ASP A 257 -4.75 -6.26 -18.13
N ASP A 258 -5.61 -5.23 -18.08
CA ASP A 258 -5.26 -3.87 -17.63
C ASP A 258 -4.77 -3.82 -16.17
N PHE A 259 -4.90 -4.92 -15.45
CA PHE A 259 -4.51 -5.09 -14.04
C PHE A 259 -3.19 -5.85 -13.87
N GLY A 260 -2.53 -6.22 -14.99
CA GLY A 260 -1.23 -6.90 -14.99
C GLY A 260 -1.29 -8.43 -14.82
N HIS A 261 -2.48 -9.02 -14.91
CA HIS A 261 -2.66 -10.46 -14.80
C HIS A 261 -2.49 -11.14 -16.16
N THR A 262 -1.57 -12.09 -16.24
CA THR A 262 -1.27 -12.84 -17.47
C THR A 262 -2.02 -14.18 -17.50
N GLN A 263 -2.84 -14.39 -18.53
CA GLN A 263 -3.56 -15.63 -18.80
C GLN A 263 -2.98 -16.29 -20.06
N PHE A 264 -2.87 -17.61 -20.01
CA PHE A 264 -2.53 -18.43 -21.18
C PHE A 264 -3.82 -19.08 -21.65
N LEU A 265 -4.31 -18.66 -22.79
CA LEU A 265 -5.57 -19.13 -23.38
C LEU A 265 -5.26 -20.00 -24.61
N THR A 266 -6.02 -21.05 -24.82
CA THR A 266 -6.03 -21.74 -26.11
C THR A 266 -6.78 -20.90 -27.15
N ASP A 267 -6.59 -21.20 -28.45
CA ASP A 267 -7.28 -20.47 -29.53
C ASP A 267 -8.82 -20.48 -29.35
N GLU A 268 -9.38 -21.57 -28.83
CA GLU A 268 -10.82 -21.71 -28.60
C GLU A 268 -11.28 -20.88 -27.41
N GLU A 269 -10.51 -20.87 -26.32
CA GLU A 269 -10.82 -20.08 -25.11
C GLU A 269 -10.65 -18.58 -25.32
N ALA A 270 -9.80 -18.17 -26.24
CA ALA A 270 -9.52 -16.78 -26.57
C ALA A 270 -10.56 -16.16 -27.52
N ARG A 271 -11.22 -16.97 -28.35
CA ARG A 271 -12.17 -16.45 -29.37
C ARG A 271 -13.38 -15.74 -28.80
N GLU A 272 -13.96 -16.22 -27.68
CA GLU A 272 -15.12 -15.55 -27.08
C GLU A 272 -14.76 -14.20 -26.39
N PRO A 273 -13.71 -14.12 -25.54
CA PRO A 273 -13.39 -12.86 -24.89
C PRO A 273 -12.57 -11.88 -25.72
N LEU A 274 -11.86 -12.35 -26.78
CA LEU A 274 -10.83 -11.56 -27.45
C LEU A 274 -10.96 -11.48 -28.98
N GLY A 275 -12.04 -12.02 -29.58
CA GLY A 275 -12.18 -12.27 -31.02
C GLY A 275 -11.74 -11.12 -31.93
N GLU A 276 -12.32 -9.91 -31.80
CA GLU A 276 -11.91 -8.74 -32.59
C GLU A 276 -10.49 -8.23 -32.26
N ARG A 277 -10.04 -8.46 -31.04
CA ARG A 277 -8.70 -8.06 -30.56
C ARG A 277 -7.60 -8.96 -31.12
N MET A 278 -7.89 -10.26 -31.29
CA MET A 278 -6.95 -11.23 -31.86
C MET A 278 -6.57 -10.89 -33.30
N GLU A 279 -7.54 -10.50 -34.12
CA GLU A 279 -7.30 -10.17 -35.53
C GLU A 279 -6.48 -8.88 -35.70
N ASN A 280 -6.64 -7.92 -34.79
CA ASN A 280 -6.01 -6.60 -34.87
C ASN A 280 -4.61 -6.56 -34.20
N GLU A 281 -4.37 -7.31 -33.13
CA GLU A 281 -3.15 -7.20 -32.30
C GLU A 281 -2.06 -8.25 -32.65
N LEU A 282 -2.40 -9.36 -33.34
CA LEU A 282 -1.41 -10.35 -33.80
C LEU A 282 -0.64 -9.90 -35.05
N SER A 283 -1.07 -8.81 -35.71
CA SER A 283 -0.35 -8.17 -36.81
C SER A 283 0.52 -7.01 -36.32
N GLU A 284 1.66 -7.30 -35.69
CA GLU A 284 2.54 -6.28 -35.10
C GLU A 284 3.25 -5.43 -36.16
N GLU A 285 2.92 -4.13 -36.24
CA GLU A 285 3.86 -3.11 -36.72
C GLU A 285 4.86 -2.76 -35.60
N PRO A 286 6.16 -2.54 -35.92
CA PRO A 286 7.17 -2.16 -34.92
C PRO A 286 6.79 -0.83 -34.26
N VAL A 287 6.43 -0.91 -32.98
CA VAL A 287 6.01 0.26 -32.19
C VAL A 287 7.23 1.14 -31.91
N GLN A 288 7.18 2.39 -32.34
CA GLN A 288 8.24 3.36 -32.07
C GLN A 288 8.26 3.76 -30.59
N LYS A 289 9.46 3.97 -30.07
CA LYS A 289 9.66 4.49 -28.71
C LYS A 289 9.11 5.91 -28.61
N LYS A 290 8.31 6.18 -27.58
CA LYS A 290 7.79 7.51 -27.28
C LYS A 290 8.93 8.51 -27.11
N THR A 291 8.73 9.71 -27.64
CA THR A 291 9.63 10.84 -27.42
C THR A 291 9.49 11.36 -25.98
N LEU A 292 10.51 12.07 -25.47
CA LEU A 292 10.43 12.69 -24.14
C LEU A 292 9.22 13.61 -23.98
N VAL A 293 8.85 14.33 -25.03
CA VAL A 293 7.68 15.23 -25.01
C VAL A 293 6.38 14.43 -24.86
N GLU A 294 6.28 13.28 -25.49
CA GLU A 294 5.13 12.39 -25.36
C GLU A 294 5.10 11.70 -24.00
N GLU A 295 6.26 11.31 -23.45
CA GLU A 295 6.36 10.78 -22.08
C GLU A 295 5.96 11.83 -21.02
N LEU A 296 6.24 13.14 -21.29
CA LEU A 296 5.97 14.25 -20.37
C LEU A 296 4.55 14.83 -20.47
N LYS A 297 3.72 14.41 -21.42
CA LYS A 297 2.33 14.86 -21.50
C LYS A 297 1.60 14.57 -20.18
N PRO A 298 1.01 15.59 -19.53
CA PRO A 298 0.33 15.41 -18.25
C PRO A 298 -1.05 14.72 -18.37
N TRP A 299 -1.55 14.50 -19.58
CA TRP A 299 -2.82 13.83 -19.86
C TRP A 299 -2.65 12.79 -20.96
N ASN A 300 -3.44 11.74 -20.89
CA ASN A 300 -3.56 10.71 -21.92
C ASN A 300 -4.87 10.90 -22.70
N SER A 301 -4.98 10.26 -23.86
CA SER A 301 -6.26 10.15 -24.56
C SER A 301 -7.27 9.43 -23.67
N VAL A 302 -8.43 10.06 -23.50
CA VAL A 302 -9.56 9.45 -22.77
C VAL A 302 -10.15 8.37 -23.67
N PRO A 303 -10.30 7.13 -23.21
CA PRO A 303 -10.93 6.07 -24.01
C PRO A 303 -12.39 6.42 -24.29
N PRO A 304 -12.93 6.04 -25.45
CA PRO A 304 -14.32 6.34 -25.82
C PRO A 304 -15.33 5.79 -24.81
N ASP A 305 -15.02 4.69 -24.14
CA ASP A 305 -15.83 4.04 -23.11
C ASP A 305 -15.43 4.42 -21.67
N ALA A 306 -14.95 5.64 -21.46
CA ALA A 306 -14.46 6.13 -20.15
C ALA A 306 -15.44 5.88 -18.99
N PHE A 307 -16.73 6.18 -19.18
CA PHE A 307 -17.74 5.97 -18.15
C PHE A 307 -17.96 4.49 -17.85
N ARG A 308 -17.96 3.63 -18.87
CA ARG A 308 -18.08 2.18 -18.70
C ARG A 308 -16.87 1.62 -17.96
N THR A 309 -15.66 2.05 -18.32
CA THR A 309 -14.40 1.66 -17.62
C THR A 309 -14.43 2.11 -16.17
N TRP A 310 -14.88 3.34 -15.89
CA TRP A 310 -15.02 3.86 -14.53
C TRP A 310 -16.00 3.03 -13.70
N LEU A 311 -17.18 2.72 -14.23
CA LEU A 311 -18.18 1.92 -13.56
C LEU A 311 -17.73 0.46 -13.37
N SER A 312 -17.04 -0.12 -14.36
CA SER A 312 -16.50 -1.47 -14.27
C SER A 312 -15.43 -1.61 -13.18
N ALA A 313 -14.65 -0.55 -12.94
CA ALA A 313 -13.69 -0.53 -11.84
C ALA A 313 -14.38 -0.62 -10.47
N TYR A 314 -15.48 0.10 -10.25
CA TYR A 314 -16.28 -0.04 -9.03
C TYR A 314 -16.94 -1.42 -8.92
N ALA A 315 -17.45 -1.96 -10.02
CA ALA A 315 -18.00 -3.31 -10.04
C ALA A 315 -16.92 -4.35 -9.68
N ALA A 316 -15.68 -4.15 -10.15
CA ALA A 316 -14.54 -5.01 -9.81
C ALA A 316 -14.16 -4.90 -8.33
N ILE A 317 -14.15 -3.68 -7.76
CA ILE A 317 -13.91 -3.46 -6.32
C ILE A 317 -15.01 -4.16 -5.49
N ALA A 318 -16.28 -3.98 -5.84
CA ALA A 318 -17.39 -4.64 -5.16
C ALA A 318 -17.31 -6.17 -5.28
N LYS A 319 -16.94 -6.69 -6.46
CA LYS A 319 -16.71 -8.12 -6.67
C LYS A 319 -15.55 -8.66 -5.85
N SER A 320 -14.46 -7.91 -5.67
CA SER A 320 -13.34 -8.35 -4.85
C SER A 320 -13.73 -8.58 -3.39
N LEU A 321 -14.68 -7.80 -2.87
CA LEU A 321 -15.25 -7.96 -1.53
C LEU A 321 -16.08 -9.25 -1.35
N THR A 322 -16.40 -9.98 -2.41
CA THR A 322 -17.01 -11.32 -2.29
C THR A 322 -16.00 -12.40 -1.89
N SER A 323 -14.70 -12.12 -1.96
CA SER A 323 -13.63 -13.04 -1.59
C SER A 323 -13.34 -13.01 -0.09
N PRO A 324 -13.45 -14.15 0.63
CA PRO A 324 -13.08 -14.23 2.05
C PRO A 324 -11.61 -13.89 2.30
N ALA A 325 -10.74 -14.13 1.32
CA ALA A 325 -9.32 -13.81 1.41
C ALA A 325 -9.07 -12.28 1.43
N VAL A 326 -9.85 -11.52 0.66
CA VAL A 326 -9.81 -10.05 0.68
C VAL A 326 -10.29 -9.51 2.03
N TRP A 327 -11.36 -10.09 2.61
CA TRP A 327 -11.81 -9.73 3.95
C TRP A 327 -10.77 -10.02 5.02
N PHE A 328 -10.09 -11.17 4.94
CA PHE A 328 -9.01 -11.49 5.87
C PHE A 328 -7.89 -10.44 5.79
N ALA A 329 -7.41 -10.12 4.59
CA ALA A 329 -6.35 -9.14 4.40
C ALA A 329 -6.77 -7.73 4.87
N LEU A 330 -8.02 -7.33 4.59
CA LEU A 330 -8.62 -6.09 5.07
C LEU A 330 -8.67 -6.04 6.60
N LEU A 331 -9.17 -7.08 7.25
CA LEU A 331 -9.29 -7.14 8.71
C LEU A 331 -7.92 -7.16 9.39
N ALA A 332 -6.95 -7.93 8.86
CA ALA A 332 -5.60 -7.99 9.39
C ALA A 332 -4.89 -6.63 9.32
N SER A 333 -4.99 -5.94 8.17
CA SER A 333 -4.43 -4.57 8.02
C SER A 333 -5.15 -3.58 8.92
N SER A 334 -6.48 -3.69 9.04
CA SER A 334 -7.31 -2.75 9.81
C SER A 334 -7.08 -2.85 11.30
N ILE A 335 -7.04 -4.06 11.86
CA ILE A 335 -6.80 -4.21 13.30
C ILE A 335 -5.38 -3.77 13.67
N THR A 336 -4.41 -4.05 12.81
CA THR A 336 -3.03 -3.65 13.06
C THR A 336 -2.90 -2.12 13.02
N LEU A 337 -3.48 -1.46 12.01
CA LEU A 337 -3.54 0.01 11.96
C LEU A 337 -4.34 0.58 13.13
N GLY A 338 -5.48 -0.01 13.48
CA GLY A 338 -6.33 0.44 14.59
C GLY A 338 -5.61 0.43 15.94
N ILE A 339 -4.82 -0.61 16.21
CA ILE A 339 -3.98 -0.68 17.41
C ILE A 339 -2.86 0.35 17.36
N GLY A 340 -2.21 0.56 16.20
CA GLY A 340 -1.21 1.61 16.01
C GLY A 340 -1.76 2.99 16.31
N VAL A 341 -2.94 3.33 15.76
CA VAL A 341 -3.64 4.58 16.07
C VAL A 341 -4.01 4.66 17.55
N ALA A 342 -4.48 3.56 18.16
CA ALA A 342 -4.80 3.50 19.57
C ALA A 342 -3.59 3.83 20.46
N ILE A 343 -2.43 3.26 20.17
CA ILE A 343 -1.17 3.57 20.85
C ILE A 343 -0.80 5.05 20.63
N SER A 344 -0.93 5.54 19.39
CA SER A 344 -0.58 6.91 19.03
C SER A 344 -1.48 7.98 19.68
N LEU A 345 -2.67 7.62 20.14
CA LEU A 345 -3.57 8.52 20.88
C LEU A 345 -3.20 8.69 22.35
N VAL A 346 -2.51 7.70 22.94
CA VAL A 346 -2.30 7.68 24.40
C VAL A 346 -0.83 7.80 24.81
N TYR A 347 0.12 7.56 23.90
CA TYR A 347 1.54 7.48 24.28
C TYR A 347 2.08 8.80 24.84
N SER A 348 1.68 9.95 24.28
CA SER A 348 2.14 11.26 24.77
C SER A 348 1.66 11.51 26.19
N THR A 349 0.38 11.30 26.46
CA THR A 349 -0.21 11.44 27.80
C THR A 349 0.49 10.51 28.81
N VAL A 350 0.72 9.24 28.45
CA VAL A 350 1.41 8.30 29.33
C VAL A 350 2.85 8.73 29.60
N LEU A 351 3.60 9.19 28.57
CA LEU A 351 4.98 9.63 28.73
C LEU A 351 5.10 10.92 29.56
N GLU A 352 4.21 11.89 29.35
CA GLU A 352 4.24 13.18 30.06
C GLU A 352 3.71 13.05 31.50
N GLU A 353 2.55 12.43 31.69
CA GLU A 353 1.91 12.37 33.01
C GLU A 353 2.50 11.28 33.91
N SER A 354 2.80 10.10 33.35
CA SER A 354 3.25 8.95 34.16
C SER A 354 4.76 8.82 34.25
N PHE A 355 5.49 9.19 33.19
CA PHE A 355 6.96 9.07 33.15
C PHE A 355 7.69 10.43 33.21
N HIS A 356 6.95 11.55 33.26
CA HIS A 356 7.45 12.90 33.39
C HIS A 356 8.45 13.32 32.29
N TRP A 357 8.23 12.85 31.05
CA TRP A 357 9.00 13.30 29.91
C TRP A 357 8.59 14.73 29.51
N GLY A 358 9.58 15.57 29.16
CA GLY A 358 9.29 16.90 28.61
C GLY A 358 8.66 16.79 27.21
N PRO A 359 7.80 17.74 26.81
CA PRO A 359 7.10 17.71 25.52
C PRO A 359 8.02 17.54 24.32
N GLU A 360 9.23 18.10 24.37
CA GLU A 360 10.25 17.97 23.34
C GLU A 360 10.79 16.54 23.20
N SER A 361 10.77 15.76 24.29
CA SER A 361 11.31 14.40 24.34
C SER A 361 10.29 13.33 23.91
N VAL A 362 9.01 13.66 23.93
CA VAL A 362 7.92 12.70 23.58
C VAL A 362 8.10 12.13 22.17
N GLY A 363 8.63 12.93 21.23
CA GLY A 363 8.94 12.51 19.88
C GLY A 363 9.92 11.31 19.80
N LEU A 364 10.81 11.13 20.80
CA LEU A 364 11.75 10.02 20.87
C LEU A 364 11.06 8.66 20.96
N PHE A 365 9.79 8.62 21.35
CA PHE A 365 8.98 7.40 21.31
C PHE A 365 9.02 6.71 19.95
N ASN A 366 9.10 7.48 18.86
CA ASN A 366 9.08 6.98 17.49
C ASN A 366 10.43 6.47 16.99
N VAL A 367 11.53 6.63 17.74
CA VAL A 367 12.87 6.19 17.31
C VAL A 367 12.92 4.68 17.05
N GLY A 368 12.16 3.89 17.83
CA GLY A 368 12.06 2.44 17.64
C GLY A 368 11.48 2.00 16.29
N ILE A 369 10.73 2.87 15.60
CA ILE A 369 10.14 2.58 14.28
C ILE A 369 11.23 2.43 13.20
N ILE A 370 12.31 3.21 13.26
CA ILE A 370 13.34 3.23 12.21
C ILE A 370 13.96 1.85 12.00
N PRO A 371 14.57 1.19 13.02
CA PRO A 371 15.09 -0.15 12.83
C PRO A 371 13.99 -1.18 12.56
N ALA A 372 12.80 -1.00 13.15
CA ALA A 372 11.66 -1.88 12.93
C ALA A 372 11.21 -1.92 11.46
N ALA A 373 11.08 -0.76 10.82
CA ALA A 373 10.71 -0.64 9.42
C ALA A 373 11.76 -1.27 8.49
N ILE A 374 13.05 -1.07 8.79
CA ILE A 374 14.15 -1.69 8.03
C ILE A 374 14.09 -3.22 8.15
N LEU A 375 13.90 -3.75 9.36
CA LEU A 375 13.76 -5.19 9.58
C LEU A 375 12.52 -5.77 8.89
N ALA A 376 11.41 -5.03 8.88
CA ALA A 376 10.19 -5.43 8.17
C ALA A 376 10.39 -5.49 6.65
N MET A 377 11.15 -4.55 6.07
CA MET A 377 11.53 -4.58 4.66
C MET A 377 12.32 -5.85 4.31
N PHE A 378 13.28 -6.20 5.14
CA PHE A 378 14.05 -7.43 4.93
C PHE A 378 13.19 -8.69 5.10
N HIS A 379 12.34 -8.75 6.13
CA HIS A 379 11.51 -9.92 6.44
C HIS A 379 10.38 -10.13 5.42
N SER A 380 9.51 -9.12 5.24
CA SER A 380 8.30 -9.24 4.41
C SER A 380 8.48 -8.74 2.97
N GLY A 381 9.61 -8.09 2.68
CA GLY A 381 10.04 -7.74 1.33
C GLY A 381 11.00 -8.80 0.77
N TRP A 382 12.30 -8.54 0.89
CA TRP A 382 13.33 -9.37 0.24
C TRP A 382 13.30 -10.86 0.62
N PHE A 383 13.20 -11.18 1.91
CA PHE A 383 13.16 -12.58 2.37
C PHE A 383 11.86 -13.27 1.94
N ALA A 384 10.74 -12.53 1.94
CA ALA A 384 9.45 -13.05 1.50
C ALA A 384 9.49 -13.51 0.04
N ASP A 385 10.09 -12.72 -0.87
CA ASP A 385 10.23 -13.12 -2.27
C ASP A 385 11.01 -14.42 -2.41
N LYS A 386 12.11 -14.60 -1.65
CA LYS A 386 12.91 -15.84 -1.65
C LYS A 386 12.13 -17.04 -1.13
N VAL A 387 11.37 -16.86 -0.05
CA VAL A 387 10.54 -17.94 0.51
C VAL A 387 9.39 -18.28 -0.43
N ASN A 388 8.78 -17.30 -1.10
CA ASN A 388 7.72 -17.55 -2.09
C ASN A 388 8.24 -18.36 -3.28
N ILE A 389 9.44 -18.07 -3.80
CA ILE A 389 10.11 -18.87 -4.82
C ILE A 389 10.36 -20.30 -4.32
N TRP A 390 10.87 -20.46 -3.09
CA TRP A 390 11.12 -21.76 -2.49
C TRP A 390 9.83 -22.58 -2.27
N LEU A 391 8.74 -21.94 -1.82
CA LEU A 391 7.42 -22.57 -1.69
C LEU A 391 6.86 -22.97 -3.06
N ALA A 392 7.02 -22.14 -4.08
CA ALA A 392 6.62 -22.44 -5.45
C ALA A 392 7.39 -23.66 -5.99
N ALA A 393 8.72 -23.72 -5.80
CA ALA A 393 9.53 -24.86 -6.21
C ALA A 393 9.07 -26.17 -5.55
N ARG A 394 8.71 -26.12 -4.24
CA ARG A 394 8.15 -27.29 -3.53
C ARG A 394 6.73 -27.67 -3.97
N ASN A 395 6.00 -26.74 -4.57
CA ASN A 395 4.65 -26.94 -5.08
C ASN A 395 4.63 -27.22 -6.60
N GLY A 396 5.67 -27.89 -7.13
CA GLY A 396 5.77 -28.22 -8.56
C GLY A 396 6.03 -27.03 -9.46
N GLY A 397 6.68 -25.99 -8.97
CA GLY A 397 6.97 -24.73 -9.68
C GLY A 397 5.85 -23.70 -9.63
N VAL A 398 4.69 -24.06 -9.07
CA VAL A 398 3.50 -23.20 -9.06
C VAL A 398 3.46 -22.33 -7.82
N HIS A 399 3.52 -21.01 -8.01
CA HIS A 399 3.26 -20.01 -6.99
C HIS A 399 1.76 -19.86 -6.76
N LYS A 400 1.37 -19.76 -5.48
CA LYS A 400 0.00 -19.48 -5.05
C LYS A 400 -0.01 -18.19 -4.21
N PRO A 401 -1.02 -17.32 -4.35
CA PRO A 401 -1.14 -16.12 -3.52
C PRO A 401 -1.07 -16.42 -2.02
N GLU A 402 -1.59 -17.55 -1.59
CA GLU A 402 -1.60 -17.99 -0.19
C GLU A 402 -0.20 -18.18 0.41
N HIS A 403 0.85 -18.33 -0.41
CA HIS A 403 2.24 -18.40 0.09
C HIS A 403 2.63 -17.15 0.87
N HIS A 404 2.06 -15.98 0.53
CA HIS A 404 2.29 -14.74 1.30
C HIS A 404 1.82 -14.84 2.75
N LEU A 405 0.78 -15.63 3.04
CA LEU A 405 0.21 -15.72 4.41
C LEU A 405 1.19 -16.33 5.43
N VAL A 406 2.16 -17.12 4.98
CA VAL A 406 3.22 -17.67 5.85
C VAL A 406 4.04 -16.55 6.50
N HIS A 407 4.23 -15.44 5.81
CA HIS A 407 4.99 -14.29 6.31
C HIS A 407 4.27 -13.50 7.40
N LEU A 408 2.98 -13.77 7.66
CA LEU A 408 2.22 -13.15 8.76
C LEU A 408 2.48 -13.81 10.13
N ILE A 409 3.14 -14.96 10.19
CA ILE A 409 3.37 -15.68 11.45
C ILE A 409 4.25 -14.86 12.39
N ILE A 410 5.42 -14.38 11.92
CA ILE A 410 6.33 -13.58 12.73
C ILE A 410 5.70 -12.24 13.14
N PRO A 411 5.08 -11.47 12.23
CA PRO A 411 4.34 -10.26 12.59
C PRO A 411 3.22 -10.48 13.62
N CYS A 412 2.50 -11.58 13.53
CA CYS A 412 1.47 -11.92 14.53
C CYS A 412 2.08 -12.07 15.94
N ILE A 413 3.20 -12.79 16.05
CA ILE A 413 3.88 -13.02 17.34
C ILE A 413 4.48 -11.71 17.86
N THR A 414 5.20 -10.97 17.03
CA THR A 414 5.85 -9.70 17.43
C THR A 414 4.81 -8.64 17.76
N GLY A 415 3.73 -8.53 16.99
CA GLY A 415 2.62 -7.63 17.27
C GLY A 415 1.96 -7.94 18.61
N ALA A 416 1.70 -9.22 18.89
CA ALA A 416 1.15 -9.66 20.17
C ALA A 416 2.07 -9.29 21.34
N ILE A 417 3.39 -9.50 21.20
CA ILE A 417 4.38 -9.11 22.22
C ILE A 417 4.35 -7.59 22.43
N GLY A 418 4.39 -6.79 21.35
CA GLY A 418 4.34 -5.33 21.43
C GLY A 418 3.11 -4.82 22.17
N ILE A 419 1.91 -5.36 21.85
CA ILE A 419 0.65 -5.00 22.51
C ILE A 419 0.69 -5.30 24.02
N VAL A 420 1.15 -6.51 24.41
CA VAL A 420 1.22 -6.90 25.82
C VAL A 420 2.21 -6.03 26.58
N VAL A 421 3.43 -5.86 26.04
CA VAL A 421 4.48 -5.08 26.71
C VAL A 421 4.04 -3.63 26.86
N PHE A 422 3.41 -3.01 25.83
CA PHE A 422 2.87 -1.66 25.95
C PHE A 422 1.83 -1.58 27.06
N GLY A 423 0.85 -2.49 27.09
CA GLY A 423 -0.19 -2.51 28.11
C GLY A 423 0.35 -2.68 29.54
N VAL A 424 1.35 -3.56 29.73
CA VAL A 424 1.98 -3.80 31.04
C VAL A 424 2.76 -2.56 31.51
N VAL A 425 3.62 -2.01 30.64
CA VAL A 425 4.48 -0.86 31.01
C VAL A 425 3.64 0.41 31.26
N ALA A 426 2.63 0.66 30.44
CA ALA A 426 1.73 1.79 30.63
C ALA A 426 0.87 1.66 31.91
N ASN A 427 0.59 0.43 32.36
CA ASN A 427 -0.21 0.17 33.55
C ASN A 427 0.58 0.26 34.87
N GLU A 428 1.89 0.04 34.85
CA GLU A 428 2.76 0.04 36.03
C GLU A 428 3.99 0.94 35.81
N PRO A 429 3.82 2.27 35.66
CA PRO A 429 4.93 3.18 35.33
C PRO A 429 6.01 3.29 36.44
N GLU A 430 5.62 3.04 37.70
CA GLU A 430 6.58 3.03 38.81
C GLU A 430 7.57 1.86 38.78
N LYS A 431 7.18 0.76 38.12
CA LYS A 431 7.95 -0.48 38.09
C LYS A 431 8.84 -0.60 36.85
N TYR A 432 8.42 0.01 35.75
CA TYR A 432 9.09 -0.14 34.46
C TYR A 432 9.61 1.22 33.93
N SER A 433 10.63 1.15 33.10
CA SER A 433 11.17 2.34 32.43
C SER A 433 10.32 2.74 31.22
N ALA A 434 10.22 4.04 30.94
CA ALA A 434 9.60 4.59 29.72
C ALA A 434 10.18 3.99 28.42
N TRP A 435 11.45 3.59 28.41
CA TRP A 435 12.07 2.89 27.29
C TRP A 435 11.40 1.55 26.95
N GLY A 436 10.70 0.95 27.92
CA GLY A 436 9.85 -0.21 27.69
C GLY A 436 8.72 0.07 26.69
N LEU A 437 8.12 1.29 26.75
CA LEU A 437 7.12 1.73 25.77
C LEU A 437 7.73 1.93 24.37
N VAL A 438 8.91 2.54 24.28
CA VAL A 438 9.64 2.72 23.01
C VAL A 438 9.95 1.38 22.37
N PHE A 439 10.40 0.41 23.17
CA PHE A 439 10.66 -0.96 22.71
C PHE A 439 9.38 -1.68 22.23
N ALA A 440 8.33 -1.59 23.03
CA ALA A 440 7.02 -2.18 22.69
C ALA A 440 6.48 -1.62 21.38
N TRP A 441 6.60 -0.31 21.20
CA TRP A 441 6.20 0.39 20.00
C TRP A 441 7.04 -0.05 18.79
N GLY A 442 8.37 -0.09 18.90
CA GLY A 442 9.23 -0.56 17.83
C GLY A 442 8.92 -2.00 17.41
N ILE A 443 8.69 -2.93 18.36
CA ILE A 443 8.32 -4.32 18.07
C ILE A 443 6.94 -4.38 17.36
N PHE A 444 5.98 -3.57 17.80
CA PHE A 444 4.66 -3.50 17.18
C PHE A 444 4.74 -2.91 15.78
N GLU A 445 5.52 -1.86 15.56
CA GLU A 445 5.71 -1.21 14.26
C GLU A 445 6.43 -2.10 13.23
N PHE A 446 7.31 -3.01 13.70
CA PHE A 446 7.79 -4.08 12.84
C PHE A 446 6.62 -4.94 12.33
N ALA A 447 5.73 -5.37 13.24
CA ALA A 447 4.55 -6.15 12.85
C ALA A 447 3.63 -5.36 11.92
N PHE A 448 3.36 -4.10 12.22
CA PHE A 448 2.54 -3.21 11.40
C PHE A 448 3.07 -3.09 9.97
N THR A 449 4.35 -2.72 9.82
CA THR A 449 4.98 -2.57 8.51
C THR A 449 5.00 -3.89 7.74
N ALA A 450 5.35 -5.00 8.41
CA ALA A 450 5.40 -6.33 7.80
C ALA A 450 4.00 -6.81 7.35
N VAL A 451 2.96 -6.53 8.12
CA VAL A 451 1.57 -6.83 7.74
C VAL A 451 1.15 -6.01 6.52
N LEU A 452 1.46 -4.71 6.47
CA LEU A 452 1.14 -3.87 5.30
C LEU A 452 1.80 -4.40 4.03
N ILE A 453 3.09 -4.75 4.08
CA ILE A 453 3.82 -5.31 2.94
C ILE A 453 3.14 -6.60 2.47
N THR A 454 2.92 -7.53 3.40
CA THR A 454 2.39 -8.85 3.10
C THR A 454 0.94 -8.80 2.59
N THR A 455 0.08 -8.01 3.22
CA THR A 455 -1.33 -7.89 2.80
C THR A 455 -1.48 -7.15 1.48
N THR A 456 -0.61 -6.18 1.18
CA THR A 456 -0.58 -5.50 -0.12
C THR A 456 -0.14 -6.48 -1.22
N SER A 457 0.93 -7.26 -1.00
CA SER A 457 1.39 -8.29 -1.94
C SER A 457 0.31 -9.35 -2.17
N PHE A 458 -0.29 -9.84 -1.10
CA PHE A 458 -1.39 -10.82 -1.17
C PHE A 458 -2.61 -10.28 -1.92
N ALA A 459 -3.02 -9.02 -1.64
CA ALA A 459 -4.15 -8.39 -2.31
C ALA A 459 -3.91 -8.21 -3.81
N ALA A 460 -2.66 -7.94 -4.22
CA ALA A 460 -2.27 -7.81 -5.62
C ALA A 460 -2.41 -9.12 -6.42
N GLU A 461 -2.51 -10.27 -5.74
CA GLU A 461 -2.47 -11.59 -6.38
C GLU A 461 -3.73 -12.43 -6.13
N VAL A 462 -4.43 -12.20 -5.01
CA VAL A 462 -5.54 -13.07 -4.56
C VAL A 462 -6.77 -13.01 -5.44
N VAL A 463 -7.00 -11.89 -6.14
CA VAL A 463 -8.08 -11.73 -7.12
C VAL A 463 -7.48 -11.56 -8.51
N PRO A 464 -7.24 -12.66 -9.21
CA PRO A 464 -6.51 -12.64 -10.47
C PRO A 464 -7.24 -11.88 -11.59
N GLU A 465 -8.56 -11.76 -11.51
CA GLU A 465 -9.35 -11.04 -12.51
C GLU A 465 -9.14 -9.51 -12.42
N ASN A 466 -8.81 -8.98 -11.23
CA ASN A 466 -8.66 -7.54 -10.99
C ASN A 466 -7.73 -7.28 -9.78
N PRO A 467 -6.41 -7.46 -9.88
CA PRO A 467 -5.49 -7.29 -8.75
C PRO A 467 -5.56 -5.89 -8.12
N GLY A 468 -5.58 -4.85 -8.94
CA GLY A 468 -5.71 -3.47 -8.46
C GLY A 468 -7.01 -3.20 -7.71
N ALA A 469 -8.12 -3.84 -8.12
CA ALA A 469 -9.40 -3.68 -7.46
C ALA A 469 -9.42 -4.29 -6.05
N ALA A 470 -8.67 -5.36 -5.79
CA ALA A 470 -8.56 -5.96 -4.45
C ALA A 470 -7.67 -5.13 -3.50
N MET A 471 -6.69 -4.41 -4.03
CA MET A 471 -5.85 -3.52 -3.23
C MET A 471 -6.65 -2.38 -2.58
N VAL A 472 -7.67 -1.83 -3.27
CA VAL A 472 -8.46 -0.71 -2.73
C VAL A 472 -9.11 -1.03 -1.39
N PRO A 473 -9.93 -2.09 -1.25
CA PRO A 473 -10.51 -2.41 0.06
C PRO A 473 -9.44 -2.80 1.09
N VAL A 474 -8.39 -3.53 0.71
CA VAL A 474 -7.38 -4.01 1.67
C VAL A 474 -6.53 -2.85 2.18
N VAL A 475 -6.02 -2.01 1.29
CA VAL A 475 -5.07 -0.95 1.66
C VAL A 475 -5.79 0.37 1.98
N GLY A 476 -6.77 0.77 1.19
CA GLY A 476 -7.56 1.97 1.43
C GLY A 476 -8.65 1.78 2.48
N GLY A 477 -9.39 0.67 2.41
CA GLY A 477 -10.50 0.36 3.31
C GLY A 477 -10.10 0.14 4.77
N LYS A 478 -8.83 -0.23 5.04
CA LYS A 478 -8.30 -0.37 6.41
C LYS A 478 -8.51 0.90 7.26
N ASN A 479 -8.44 2.08 6.63
CA ASN A 479 -8.58 3.35 7.33
C ASN A 479 -10.00 3.57 7.90
N ILE A 480 -11.04 3.04 7.25
CA ILE A 480 -12.42 3.12 7.73
C ILE A 480 -12.60 2.28 8.99
N ILE A 481 -12.11 1.04 8.96
CA ILE A 481 -12.28 0.11 10.10
C ILE A 481 -11.40 0.55 11.28
N SER A 482 -10.16 0.99 11.03
CA SER A 482 -9.25 1.46 12.07
C SER A 482 -9.73 2.76 12.72
N PHE A 483 -10.41 3.63 11.99
CA PHE A 483 -11.08 4.80 12.56
C PHE A 483 -12.12 4.39 13.62
N GLY A 484 -12.94 3.36 13.34
CA GLY A 484 -13.86 2.81 14.32
C GLY A 484 -13.18 2.24 15.58
N ALA A 485 -12.05 1.56 15.41
CA ALA A 485 -11.26 1.02 16.50
C ALA A 485 -10.69 2.13 17.43
N SER A 486 -10.29 3.27 16.85
CA SER A 486 -9.80 4.42 17.62
C SER A 486 -10.84 5.00 18.57
N TYR A 487 -12.10 5.06 18.15
CA TYR A 487 -13.20 5.54 18.99
C TYR A 487 -13.50 4.63 20.17
N GLY A 488 -13.26 3.33 20.05
CA GLY A 488 -13.48 2.36 21.12
C GLY A 488 -12.46 2.43 22.25
N LEU A 489 -11.23 2.87 21.98
CA LEU A 489 -10.15 2.83 22.99
C LEU A 489 -10.40 3.77 24.18
N ILE A 490 -10.73 5.03 23.94
CA ILE A 490 -10.89 6.03 25.01
C ILE A 490 -11.97 5.61 26.02
N PRO A 491 -13.18 5.18 25.61
CA PRO A 491 -14.16 4.61 26.53
C PRO A 491 -13.65 3.38 27.29
N MET A 492 -12.87 2.53 26.64
CA MET A 492 -12.28 1.35 27.30
C MET A 492 -11.28 1.73 28.38
N LEU A 493 -10.42 2.74 28.15
CA LEU A 493 -9.45 3.24 29.11
C LEU A 493 -10.14 3.92 30.31
N ASN A 494 -11.25 4.61 30.07
CA ASN A 494 -12.06 5.24 31.14
C ASN A 494 -12.76 4.20 32.04
N MET A 495 -13.08 3.02 31.48
CA MET A 495 -13.75 1.93 32.22
C MET A 495 -12.76 0.94 32.83
N TRP A 496 -11.60 0.75 32.20
CA TRP A 496 -10.62 -0.27 32.53
C TRP A 496 -9.21 0.31 32.56
N SER A 497 -8.27 -0.47 33.09
CA SER A 497 -6.85 -0.11 33.06
C SER A 497 -6.26 -0.28 31.63
N TYR A 498 -5.08 0.33 31.40
CA TYR A 498 -4.33 0.15 30.17
C TYR A 498 -4.14 -1.33 29.82
N LEU A 499 -3.68 -2.13 30.77
CA LEU A 499 -3.45 -3.57 30.56
C LEU A 499 -4.70 -4.30 30.07
N LYS A 500 -5.85 -4.10 30.74
CA LYS A 500 -7.09 -4.79 30.34
C LYS A 500 -7.56 -4.36 28.96
N SER A 501 -7.48 -3.07 28.64
CA SER A 501 -7.88 -2.53 27.33
C SER A 501 -7.00 -3.11 26.22
N PHE A 502 -5.68 -3.15 26.41
CA PHE A 502 -4.75 -3.71 25.43
C PHE A 502 -4.86 -5.25 25.31
N LEU A 503 -5.23 -5.97 26.38
CA LEU A 503 -5.52 -7.41 26.30
C LEU A 503 -6.78 -7.73 25.47
N VAL A 504 -7.79 -6.87 25.50
CA VAL A 504 -8.97 -7.01 24.60
C VAL A 504 -8.53 -6.80 23.15
N LEU A 505 -7.75 -5.75 22.87
CA LEU A 505 -7.21 -5.52 21.52
C LEU A 505 -6.32 -6.68 21.04
N LEU A 506 -5.52 -7.26 21.94
CA LEU A 506 -4.73 -8.47 21.67
C LEU A 506 -5.63 -9.65 21.28
N GLY A 507 -6.72 -9.88 22.02
CA GLY A 507 -7.66 -10.96 21.70
C GLY A 507 -8.26 -10.82 20.31
N ILE A 508 -8.65 -9.60 19.91
CA ILE A 508 -9.17 -9.31 18.58
C ILE A 508 -8.07 -9.51 17.52
N PHE A 509 -6.85 -8.99 17.78
CA PHE A 509 -5.70 -9.11 16.89
C PHE A 509 -5.38 -10.59 16.60
N VAL A 510 -5.15 -11.39 17.64
CA VAL A 510 -4.84 -12.81 17.48
C VAL A 510 -6.01 -13.58 16.84
N GLY A 511 -7.25 -13.26 17.20
CA GLY A 511 -8.44 -13.87 16.61
C GLY A 511 -8.53 -13.63 15.10
N ILE A 512 -8.27 -12.40 14.64
CA ILE A 512 -8.25 -12.08 13.19
C ILE A 512 -7.11 -12.81 12.49
N PHE A 513 -5.89 -12.80 13.04
CA PHE A 513 -4.75 -13.50 12.43
C PHE A 513 -4.95 -15.01 12.37
N ALA A 514 -5.64 -15.60 13.34
CA ALA A 514 -6.00 -17.02 13.33
C ALA A 514 -6.90 -17.40 12.14
N LEU A 515 -7.71 -16.44 11.60
CA LEU A 515 -8.48 -16.66 10.37
C LEU A 515 -7.58 -16.88 9.14
N GLY A 516 -6.32 -16.48 9.19
CA GLY A 516 -5.35 -16.78 8.13
C GLY A 516 -5.14 -18.28 7.91
N ILE A 517 -5.29 -19.10 8.96
CA ILE A 517 -5.12 -20.56 8.86
C ILE A 517 -6.19 -21.18 7.93
N PRO A 518 -7.51 -21.01 8.17
CA PRO A 518 -8.51 -21.54 7.24
C PRO A 518 -8.41 -20.91 5.84
N ILE A 519 -8.04 -19.63 5.72
CA ILE A 519 -7.83 -19.00 4.41
C ILE A 519 -6.71 -19.69 3.64
N TYR A 520 -5.58 -19.99 4.27
CA TYR A 520 -4.47 -20.69 3.62
C TYR A 520 -4.88 -22.03 2.99
N PHE A 521 -5.71 -22.83 3.68
CA PHE A 521 -6.12 -24.16 3.20
C PHE A 521 -7.37 -24.16 2.32
N LEU A 522 -8.32 -23.24 2.55
CA LEU A 522 -9.62 -23.25 1.89
C LEU A 522 -9.70 -22.33 0.67
N ASN A 523 -8.92 -21.22 0.64
CA ASN A 523 -8.99 -20.27 -0.46
C ASN A 523 -8.65 -20.88 -1.82
N PRO A 524 -7.64 -21.77 -1.97
CA PRO A 524 -7.40 -22.45 -3.24
C PRO A 524 -8.60 -23.26 -3.73
N LYS A 525 -9.33 -23.91 -2.82
CA LYS A 525 -10.54 -24.70 -3.14
C LYS A 525 -11.69 -23.78 -3.56
N TRP A 526 -11.86 -22.64 -2.91
CA TRP A 526 -12.89 -21.65 -3.27
C TRP A 526 -12.61 -21.02 -4.63
N ARG A 527 -11.37 -20.69 -4.94
CA ARG A 527 -10.97 -20.20 -6.27
C ARG A 527 -11.23 -21.25 -7.35
N ALA A 528 -10.94 -22.53 -7.09
CA ALA A 528 -11.22 -23.64 -8.00
C ALA A 528 -12.74 -23.87 -8.21
N SER A 529 -13.55 -23.73 -7.16
CA SER A 529 -15.01 -23.93 -7.27
C SER A 529 -15.72 -22.78 -7.99
N ALA A 530 -15.17 -21.57 -7.92
CA ALA A 530 -15.70 -20.41 -8.65
C ALA A 530 -15.55 -20.54 -10.17
N LEU A 531 -14.54 -21.31 -10.63
CA LEU A 531 -14.35 -21.66 -12.05
C LEU A 531 -15.40 -22.62 -12.59
N LYS A 532 -15.85 -23.59 -11.76
CA LYS A 532 -16.82 -24.61 -12.19
C LYS A 532 -18.26 -24.09 -12.31
N LYS A 533 -18.53 -22.87 -11.82
CA LYS A 533 -19.86 -22.23 -11.83
C LYS A 533 -20.06 -21.25 -12.99
N LYS A 534 -19.08 -21.02 -13.82
CA LYS A 534 -19.15 -20.31 -15.09
C LYS A 534 -19.08 -21.30 -16.25
#